data_37d7d9b7d756a55e1692e939d946d3ff
#
_entry.id   37d7d9b7d756a55e1692e939d946d3ff
#
_cell.length_a   1.000
_cell.length_b   1.000
_cell.length_c   1.000
_cell.angle_alpha   90.00
_cell.angle_beta   90.00
_cell.angle_gamma   90.00
#
_symmetry.space_group_name_H-M   'P 1'
#
loop_
_entity.id
_entity.type
_entity.pdbx_description
1 polymer ?
#
loop_
_entity_poly.entity_id
_entity_poly.type
_entity_poly.pdbx_seq_one_letter_code
_entity_poly.pdbx_strand_id
1 'polypeptide(L)'
;MGSNGSGKTTFLRNLYQSLAEDKESKDHIIYLPSIDNIALRDKRKTSNALSQELDYYIYDMKTGPSLMSLRMSMLDSSEEKRIEMKAKIADFQKVINDFFAMTGKRIEIEGSKFTVFTDNGILPVEALSSGEKQILLILLRVFLLNGNEAIVMIDEPTYSLDIEWQFKLVTML
;
A
#
# COMPACT_ATOMS: atom_id res chain seq x y z
N MET A 1 -8.05 3.64 22.61
CA MET A 1 -8.93 3.72 21.41
C MET A 1 -10.04 4.73 21.72
N GLY A 2 -10.35 5.68 20.82
CA GLY A 2 -11.42 6.68 20.99
C GLY A 2 -12.71 6.23 20.30
N SER A 3 -13.86 6.66 20.82
CA SER A 3 -15.18 6.44 20.19
C SER A 3 -15.28 7.11 18.81
N ASN A 4 -16.29 6.73 18.01
CA ASN A 4 -16.56 7.42 16.75
C ASN A 4 -16.87 8.90 17.02
N GLY A 5 -16.33 9.81 16.19
CA GLY A 5 -16.47 11.26 16.38
C GLY A 5 -15.50 11.90 17.39
N SER A 6 -14.58 11.14 18.00
CA SER A 6 -13.59 11.67 18.97
C SER A 6 -12.43 12.48 18.36
N GLY A 7 -12.46 12.78 17.07
CA GLY A 7 -11.43 13.60 16.40
C GLY A 7 -10.13 12.86 16.01
N LYS A 8 -10.11 11.52 16.01
CA LYS A 8 -8.93 10.71 15.68
C LYS A 8 -8.33 11.08 14.30
N THR A 9 -9.16 11.11 13.27
CA THR A 9 -8.77 11.48 11.90
C THR A 9 -8.20 12.91 11.85
N THR A 10 -8.83 13.85 12.55
CA THR A 10 -8.36 15.24 12.62
C THR A 10 -7.01 15.32 13.33
N PHE A 11 -6.84 14.57 14.42
CA PHE A 11 -5.58 14.51 15.16
C PHE A 11 -4.46 13.94 14.28
N LEU A 12 -4.67 12.77 13.63
CA LEU A 12 -3.67 12.14 12.76
C LEU A 12 -3.28 13.05 11.60
N ARG A 13 -4.27 13.72 10.98
CA ARG A 13 -4.00 14.65 9.88
C ARG A 13 -3.20 15.87 10.33
N ASN A 14 -3.53 16.47 11.47
CA ASN A 14 -2.79 17.61 12.00
C ASN A 14 -1.37 17.18 12.40
N LEU A 15 -1.20 16.02 13.01
CA LEU A 15 0.11 15.46 13.34
C LEU A 15 0.94 15.24 12.06
N TYR A 16 0.35 14.64 11.04
CA TYR A 16 1.02 14.47 9.74
C TYR A 16 1.45 15.82 9.15
N GLN A 17 0.56 16.82 9.14
CA GLN A 17 0.88 18.14 8.62
C GLN A 17 2.04 18.78 9.37
N SER A 18 2.01 18.76 10.70
CA SER A 18 3.06 19.31 11.53
C SER A 18 4.42 18.64 11.31
N LEU A 19 4.44 17.30 11.22
CA LEU A 19 5.67 16.55 10.98
C LEU A 19 6.19 16.71 9.53
N ALA A 20 5.30 16.90 8.56
CA ALA A 20 5.64 17.06 7.15
C ALA A 20 6.04 18.50 6.77
N GLU A 21 5.99 19.46 7.69
CA GLU A 21 6.51 20.83 7.49
C GLU A 21 8.05 20.83 7.35
N ASP A 22 8.72 19.90 8.05
CA ASP A 22 10.15 19.71 7.86
C ASP A 22 10.42 18.84 6.63
N LYS A 23 11.22 19.39 5.70
CA LYS A 23 11.52 18.74 4.41
C LYS A 23 12.29 17.41 4.58
N GLU A 24 13.16 17.31 5.59
CA GLU A 24 13.92 16.11 5.85
C GLU A 24 13.04 14.99 6.41
N SER A 25 12.07 15.34 7.25
CA SER A 25 11.13 14.40 7.85
C SER A 25 10.04 13.92 6.88
N LYS A 26 9.68 14.73 5.88
CA LYS A 26 8.56 14.44 4.99
C LYS A 26 8.68 13.11 4.24
N ASP A 27 9.89 12.75 3.81
CA ASP A 27 10.14 11.52 3.06
C ASP A 27 10.14 10.27 3.96
N HIS A 28 10.17 10.48 5.27
CA HIS A 28 10.13 9.45 6.31
C HIS A 28 8.75 9.30 6.97
N ILE A 29 7.73 9.98 6.47
CA ILE A 29 6.39 9.93 7.05
C ILE A 29 5.38 9.51 6.00
N ILE A 30 4.69 8.40 6.28
CA ILE A 30 3.57 7.92 5.48
C ILE A 30 2.27 8.18 6.22
N TYR A 31 1.36 8.92 5.61
CA TYR A 31 -0.03 9.02 6.05
C TYR A 31 -0.94 8.29 5.06
N LEU A 32 -1.65 7.29 5.58
CA LEU A 32 -2.68 6.54 4.88
C LEU A 32 -4.03 7.02 5.40
N PRO A 33 -4.74 7.89 4.68
CA PRO A 33 -6.07 8.34 5.08
C PRO A 33 -7.07 7.20 5.00
N SER A 34 -8.18 7.30 5.74
CA SER A 34 -9.30 6.38 5.59
C SER A 34 -9.83 6.38 4.15
N ILE A 35 -10.45 5.27 3.74
CA ILE A 35 -11.00 5.09 2.38
C ILE A 35 -12.00 6.19 2.02
N ASP A 36 -12.85 6.57 2.97
CA ASP A 36 -13.84 7.64 2.76
C ASP A 36 -13.15 8.98 2.48
N ASN A 37 -12.04 9.28 3.12
CA ASN A 37 -11.26 10.49 2.87
C ASN A 37 -10.55 10.47 1.51
N ILE A 38 -10.12 9.31 1.02
CA ILE A 38 -9.59 9.15 -0.34
C ILE A 38 -10.71 9.45 -1.36
N ALA A 39 -11.89 8.86 -1.18
CA ALA A 39 -13.03 9.06 -2.07
C ALA A 39 -13.54 10.51 -2.11
N LEU A 40 -13.53 11.22 -0.95
CA LEU A 40 -13.96 12.61 -0.85
C LEU A 40 -13.02 13.59 -1.57
N ARG A 41 -11.72 13.33 -1.58
CA ARG A 41 -10.74 14.17 -2.30
C ARG A 41 -11.04 14.24 -3.80
N ASP A 42 -11.46 13.14 -4.38
CA ASP A 42 -11.61 13.00 -5.83
C ASP A 42 -13.06 13.03 -6.34
N LYS A 43 -14.07 13.19 -5.48
CA LYS A 43 -15.50 13.12 -5.82
C LYS A 43 -15.89 11.85 -6.58
N ARG A 44 -15.16 10.74 -6.36
CA ARG A 44 -15.34 9.46 -7.08
C ARG A 44 -15.88 8.39 -6.15
N LYS A 45 -16.41 7.30 -6.74
CA LYS A 45 -16.80 6.12 -5.97
C LYS A 45 -15.57 5.52 -5.30
N THR A 46 -15.68 5.09 -4.06
CA THR A 46 -14.60 4.58 -3.20
C THR A 46 -13.71 3.53 -3.89
N SER A 47 -14.31 2.59 -4.64
CA SER A 47 -13.56 1.55 -5.36
C SER A 47 -12.66 2.10 -6.46
N ASN A 48 -13.08 3.17 -7.15
CA ASN A 48 -12.26 3.80 -8.19
C ASN A 48 -11.10 4.60 -7.58
N ALA A 49 -11.31 5.22 -6.42
CA ALA A 49 -10.27 5.98 -5.73
C ALA A 49 -9.13 5.07 -5.27
N LEU A 50 -9.44 3.90 -4.66
CA LEU A 50 -8.42 2.92 -4.29
C LEU A 50 -7.66 2.34 -5.48
N SER A 51 -8.35 2.07 -6.60
CA SER A 51 -7.69 1.59 -7.82
C SER A 51 -6.70 2.61 -8.35
N GLN A 52 -7.06 3.88 -8.35
CA GLN A 52 -6.17 4.96 -8.80
C GLN A 52 -4.97 5.19 -7.88
N GLU A 53 -5.18 5.08 -6.56
CA GLU A 53 -4.07 5.12 -5.62
C GLU A 53 -3.12 3.93 -5.84
N LEU A 54 -3.65 2.73 -6.08
CA LEU A 54 -2.83 1.57 -6.44
C LEU A 54 -2.06 1.80 -7.74
N ASP A 55 -2.72 2.27 -8.80
CA ASP A 55 -2.09 2.59 -10.07
C ASP A 55 -0.96 3.59 -9.91
N TYR A 56 -1.16 4.61 -9.06
CA TYR A 56 -0.14 5.59 -8.74
C TYR A 56 1.09 4.91 -8.12
N TYR A 57 0.93 4.12 -7.07
CA TYR A 57 2.07 3.45 -6.41
C TYR A 57 2.66 2.29 -7.21
N ILE A 58 1.96 1.77 -8.20
CA ILE A 58 2.50 0.76 -9.10
C ILE A 58 3.26 1.41 -10.26
N TYR A 59 2.69 2.43 -10.92
CA TYR A 59 3.12 2.88 -12.24
C TYR A 59 3.70 4.30 -12.29
N ASP A 60 3.52 5.14 -11.28
CA ASP A 60 4.02 6.51 -11.36
C ASP A 60 5.56 6.55 -11.40
N MET A 61 6.08 7.38 -12.30
CA MET A 61 7.53 7.53 -12.49
C MET A 61 8.04 8.94 -12.16
N LYS A 62 7.13 9.87 -11.80
CA LYS A 62 7.46 11.30 -11.81
C LYS A 62 7.41 11.95 -10.43
N THR A 63 6.49 11.55 -9.59
CA THR A 63 6.13 12.35 -8.42
C THR A 63 6.39 11.67 -7.07
N GLY A 64 6.73 10.38 -7.07
CA GLY A 64 7.00 9.67 -5.82
C GLY A 64 7.50 8.23 -5.99
N PRO A 65 7.74 7.54 -4.88
CA PRO A 65 8.16 6.15 -4.93
C PRO A 65 7.04 5.27 -5.47
N SER A 66 7.35 4.50 -6.52
CA SER A 66 6.46 3.50 -7.10
C SER A 66 7.24 2.22 -7.41
N LEU A 67 6.53 1.13 -7.63
CA LEU A 67 7.16 -0.13 -8.03
C LEU A 67 7.88 0.03 -9.38
N MET A 68 7.32 0.80 -10.31
CA MET A 68 7.95 1.09 -11.59
C MET A 68 9.22 1.92 -11.41
N SER A 69 9.20 3.01 -10.63
CA SER A 69 10.38 3.83 -10.37
C SER A 69 11.49 3.02 -9.69
N LEU A 70 11.13 2.15 -8.73
CA LEU A 70 12.05 1.23 -8.09
C LEU A 70 12.71 0.28 -9.11
N ARG A 71 11.93 -0.29 -10.02
CA ARG A 71 12.45 -1.16 -11.07
C ARG A 71 13.32 -0.44 -12.08
N MET A 72 12.98 0.78 -12.46
CA MET A 72 13.81 1.60 -13.34
C MET A 72 15.17 1.89 -12.71
N SER A 73 15.22 2.20 -11.41
CA SER A 73 16.48 2.41 -10.68
C SER A 73 17.38 1.15 -10.64
N MET A 74 16.79 -0.04 -10.76
CA MET A 74 17.55 -1.30 -10.85
C MET A 74 18.33 -1.43 -12.16
N LEU A 75 17.89 -0.79 -13.26
CA LEU A 75 18.56 -0.90 -14.56
C LEU A 75 19.98 -0.31 -14.50
N ASP A 76 20.16 0.77 -13.76
CA ASP A 76 21.43 1.47 -13.59
C ASP A 76 22.22 0.98 -12.35
N SER A 77 21.72 -0.04 -11.64
CA SER A 77 22.33 -0.57 -10.44
C SER A 77 23.33 -1.69 -10.72
N SER A 78 24.26 -1.92 -9.77
CA SER A 78 25.16 -3.09 -9.82
C SER A 78 24.37 -4.40 -9.78
N GLU A 79 25.00 -5.49 -10.25
CA GLU A 79 24.37 -6.82 -10.25
C GLU A 79 23.96 -7.28 -8.85
N GLU A 80 24.79 -6.99 -7.83
CA GLU A 80 24.50 -7.32 -6.43
C GLU A 80 23.23 -6.63 -5.94
N LYS A 81 23.10 -5.32 -6.20
CA LYS A 81 21.89 -4.55 -5.84
C LYS A 81 20.65 -5.04 -6.59
N ARG A 82 20.80 -5.46 -7.85
CA ARG A 82 19.69 -6.05 -8.62
C ARG A 82 19.21 -7.37 -8.02
N ILE A 83 20.13 -8.23 -7.59
CA ILE A 83 19.82 -9.51 -6.94
C ILE A 83 19.11 -9.24 -5.59
N GLU A 84 19.64 -8.35 -4.78
CA GLU A 84 19.04 -7.97 -3.50
C GLU A 84 17.60 -7.46 -3.70
N MET A 85 17.39 -6.55 -4.65
CA MET A 85 16.07 -5.98 -4.89
C MET A 85 15.07 -7.01 -5.44
N LYS A 86 15.53 -7.93 -6.32
CA LYS A 86 14.68 -9.05 -6.78
C LYS A 86 14.25 -9.93 -5.61
N ALA A 87 15.15 -10.22 -4.66
CA ALA A 87 14.82 -10.97 -3.47
C ALA A 87 13.78 -10.24 -2.61
N LYS A 88 13.96 -8.92 -2.37
CA LYS A 88 12.98 -8.09 -1.65
C LYS A 88 11.59 -8.11 -2.31
N ILE A 89 11.52 -8.02 -3.64
CA ILE A 89 10.24 -8.09 -4.38
C ILE A 89 9.60 -9.49 -4.22
N ALA A 90 10.40 -10.55 -4.26
CA ALA A 90 9.91 -11.92 -4.06
C ALA A 90 9.38 -12.12 -2.63
N ASP A 91 10.05 -11.57 -1.62
CA ASP A 91 9.57 -11.61 -0.24
C ASP A 91 8.30 -10.78 -0.03
N PHE A 92 8.24 -9.60 -0.63
CA PHE A 92 7.01 -8.79 -0.68
C PHE A 92 5.84 -9.57 -1.30
N GLN A 93 6.06 -10.27 -2.41
CA GLN A 93 5.04 -11.11 -3.03
C GLN A 93 4.57 -12.24 -2.09
N LYS A 94 5.49 -12.85 -1.31
CA LYS A 94 5.10 -13.84 -0.29
C LYS A 94 4.20 -13.24 0.78
N VAL A 95 4.55 -12.06 1.30
CA VAL A 95 3.75 -11.34 2.30
C VAL A 95 2.34 -11.04 1.77
N ILE A 96 2.23 -10.53 0.53
CA ILE A 96 0.93 -10.31 -0.09
C ILE A 96 0.14 -11.63 -0.16
N ASN A 97 0.75 -12.69 -0.67
CA ASN A 97 0.07 -13.97 -0.88
C ASN A 97 -0.37 -14.60 0.43
N ASP A 98 0.33 -14.33 1.51
CA ASP A 98 -0.05 -14.76 2.84
C ASP A 98 -1.39 -14.11 3.30
N PHE A 99 -1.64 -12.86 2.95
CA PHE A 99 -2.95 -12.23 3.15
C PHE A 99 -4.01 -12.79 2.20
N PHE A 100 -3.69 -12.88 0.92
CA PHE A 100 -4.66 -13.23 -0.12
C PHE A 100 -5.05 -14.72 -0.14
N ALA A 101 -4.24 -15.59 0.47
CA ALA A 101 -4.59 -17.01 0.66
C ALA A 101 -5.93 -17.21 1.39
N MET A 102 -6.26 -16.29 2.31
CA MET A 102 -7.53 -16.32 3.07
C MET A 102 -8.77 -16.09 2.18
N THR A 103 -8.61 -15.47 1.03
CA THR A 103 -9.69 -15.23 0.05
C THR A 103 -9.57 -16.14 -1.19
N GLY A 104 -8.74 -17.18 -1.13
CA GLY A 104 -8.51 -18.10 -2.24
C GLY A 104 -7.86 -17.45 -3.46
N LYS A 105 -7.10 -16.37 -3.23
CA LYS A 105 -6.42 -15.64 -4.29
C LYS A 105 -4.90 -15.71 -4.14
N ARG A 106 -4.21 -15.61 -5.27
CA ARG A 106 -2.75 -15.52 -5.33
C ARG A 106 -2.36 -14.39 -6.27
N ILE A 107 -1.40 -13.58 -5.86
CA ILE A 107 -0.86 -12.47 -6.65
C ILE A 107 0.53 -12.83 -7.15
N GLU A 108 0.76 -12.61 -8.42
CA GLU A 108 2.10 -12.63 -9.02
C GLU A 108 2.50 -11.22 -9.46
N ILE A 109 3.76 -10.89 -9.22
CA ILE A 109 4.36 -9.60 -9.58
C ILE A 109 5.42 -9.86 -10.66
N GLU A 110 5.05 -9.63 -11.90
CA GLU A 110 5.96 -9.73 -13.04
C GLU A 110 6.23 -8.34 -13.62
N GLY A 111 7.47 -7.90 -13.55
CA GLY A 111 7.75 -6.51 -13.84
C GLY A 111 7.02 -5.61 -12.84
N SER A 112 6.30 -4.61 -13.31
CA SER A 112 5.41 -3.76 -12.50
C SER A 112 3.95 -4.20 -12.62
N LYS A 113 3.68 -5.36 -13.24
CA LYS A 113 2.33 -5.88 -13.42
C LYS A 113 1.98 -6.81 -12.26
N PHE A 114 0.83 -6.55 -11.65
CA PHE A 114 0.19 -7.45 -10.71
C PHE A 114 -0.85 -8.30 -11.45
N THR A 115 -0.77 -9.61 -11.28
CA THR A 115 -1.75 -10.56 -11.83
C THR A 115 -2.39 -11.32 -10.69
N VAL A 116 -3.71 -11.30 -10.61
CA VAL A 116 -4.48 -11.97 -9.55
C VAL A 116 -5.01 -13.29 -10.09
N PHE A 117 -4.61 -14.38 -9.47
CA PHE A 117 -5.09 -15.72 -9.79
C PHE A 117 -6.15 -16.15 -8.77
N THR A 118 -7.19 -16.80 -9.26
CA THR A 118 -8.27 -17.42 -8.48
C THR A 118 -8.57 -18.81 -9.02
N ASP A 119 -9.37 -19.58 -8.32
CA ASP A 119 -9.84 -20.89 -8.80
C ASP A 119 -10.64 -20.78 -10.12
N ASN A 120 -11.25 -19.62 -10.37
CA ASN A 120 -12.07 -19.37 -11.57
C ASN A 120 -11.29 -18.68 -12.72
N GLY A 121 -9.98 -18.46 -12.57
CA GLY A 121 -9.15 -17.85 -13.58
C GLY A 121 -8.40 -16.60 -13.10
N ILE A 122 -8.03 -15.75 -14.06
CA ILE A 122 -7.22 -14.55 -13.82
C ILE A 122 -8.13 -13.33 -13.74
N LEU A 123 -7.89 -12.48 -12.73
CA LEU A 123 -8.57 -11.21 -12.54
C LEU A 123 -7.58 -10.04 -12.64
N PRO A 124 -8.01 -8.88 -13.12
CA PRO A 124 -7.23 -7.66 -12.99
C PRO A 124 -7.29 -7.13 -11.54
N VAL A 125 -6.29 -6.33 -11.14
CA VAL A 125 -6.21 -5.75 -9.77
C VAL A 125 -7.43 -4.90 -9.44
N GLU A 126 -8.01 -4.25 -10.43
CA GLU A 126 -9.21 -3.42 -10.30
C GLU A 126 -10.45 -4.22 -9.88
N ALA A 127 -10.45 -5.53 -10.12
CA ALA A 127 -11.54 -6.44 -9.71
C ALA A 127 -11.44 -6.90 -8.25
N LEU A 128 -10.37 -6.58 -7.54
CA LEU A 128 -10.23 -6.83 -6.11
C LEU A 128 -11.32 -6.08 -5.32
N SER A 129 -11.76 -6.66 -4.21
CA SER A 129 -12.66 -5.99 -3.26
C SER A 129 -12.01 -4.75 -2.64
N SER A 130 -12.80 -3.87 -2.03
CA SER A 130 -12.27 -2.67 -1.36
C SER A 130 -11.28 -3.02 -0.25
N GLY A 131 -11.55 -4.03 0.56
CA GLY A 131 -10.65 -4.49 1.61
C GLY A 131 -9.34 -5.05 1.04
N GLU A 132 -9.41 -5.86 -0.02
CA GLU A 132 -8.24 -6.41 -0.70
C GLU A 132 -7.36 -5.30 -1.30
N LYS A 133 -7.96 -4.31 -1.96
CA LYS A 133 -7.24 -3.14 -2.48
C LYS A 133 -6.58 -2.34 -1.36
N GLN A 134 -7.27 -2.18 -0.23
CA GLN A 134 -6.73 -1.46 0.92
C GLN A 134 -5.51 -2.17 1.50
N ILE A 135 -5.58 -3.48 1.72
CA ILE A 135 -4.43 -4.26 2.18
C ILE A 135 -3.27 -4.17 1.20
N LEU A 136 -3.53 -4.38 -0.09
CA LEU A 136 -2.50 -4.29 -1.12
C LEU A 136 -1.84 -2.91 -1.12
N LEU A 137 -2.62 -1.83 -1.00
CA LEU A 137 -2.12 -0.46 -0.92
C LEU A 137 -1.24 -0.22 0.31
N ILE A 138 -1.69 -0.67 1.50
CA ILE A 138 -0.91 -0.56 2.74
C ILE A 138 0.43 -1.28 2.59
N LEU A 139 0.40 -2.55 2.17
CA LEU A 139 1.59 -3.37 2.00
C LEU A 139 2.56 -2.78 0.96
N LEU A 140 2.03 -2.32 -0.16
CA LEU A 140 2.85 -1.71 -1.22
C LEU A 140 3.54 -0.43 -0.74
N ARG A 141 2.83 0.43 -0.03
CA ARG A 141 3.42 1.67 0.50
C ARG A 141 4.50 1.41 1.54
N VAL A 142 4.29 0.44 2.44
CA VAL A 142 5.31 0.02 3.40
C VAL A 142 6.53 -0.58 2.67
N PHE A 143 6.30 -1.44 1.68
CA PHE A 143 7.38 -2.00 0.85
C PHE A 143 8.21 -0.92 0.16
N LEU A 144 7.57 0.12 -0.39
CA LEU A 144 8.23 1.21 -1.09
C LEU A 144 9.09 2.12 -0.20
N LEU A 145 9.02 1.99 1.13
CA LEU A 145 10.00 2.59 2.04
C LEU A 145 11.40 2.01 1.86
N ASN A 146 11.50 0.82 1.29
CA ASN A 146 12.75 0.13 0.95
C ASN A 146 13.72 0.01 2.12
N GLY A 147 13.21 -0.21 3.34
CA GLY A 147 13.99 -0.36 4.56
C GLY A 147 14.42 0.97 5.20
N ASN A 148 13.99 2.11 4.70
CA ASN A 148 14.18 3.38 5.39
C ASN A 148 13.31 3.42 6.64
N GLU A 149 13.87 3.95 7.73
CA GLU A 149 13.09 4.23 8.92
C GLU A 149 12.00 5.26 8.60
N ALA A 150 10.76 4.95 8.97
CA ALA A 150 9.64 5.84 8.70
C ALA A 150 8.55 5.73 9.76
N ILE A 151 7.80 6.81 9.92
CA ILE A 151 6.58 6.82 10.71
C ILE A 151 5.41 6.51 9.79
N VAL A 152 4.72 5.40 10.04
CA VAL A 152 3.53 5.02 9.29
C VAL A 152 2.29 5.34 10.14
N MET A 153 1.47 6.26 9.65
CA MET A 153 0.21 6.66 10.26
C MET A 153 -0.94 6.15 9.40
N ILE A 154 -1.78 5.29 9.94
CA ILE A 154 -2.91 4.70 9.23
C ILE A 154 -4.20 5.12 9.94
N ASP A 155 -5.08 5.81 9.22
CA ASP A 155 -6.40 6.20 9.71
C ASP A 155 -7.41 5.12 9.34
N GLU A 156 -8.08 4.57 10.33
CA GLU A 156 -9.08 3.50 10.19
C GLU A 156 -8.56 2.28 9.40
N PRO A 157 -7.43 1.66 9.80
CA PRO A 157 -6.81 0.55 9.06
C PRO A 157 -7.72 -0.67 8.91
N THR A 158 -8.73 -0.76 9.74
CA THR A 158 -9.63 -1.91 9.83
C THR A 158 -10.96 -1.71 9.10
N TYR A 159 -11.21 -0.52 8.57
CA TYR A 159 -12.44 -0.26 7.81
C TYR A 159 -12.47 -1.12 6.54
N SER A 160 -13.56 -1.84 6.34
CA SER A 160 -13.75 -2.79 5.22
C SER A 160 -12.86 -4.05 5.25
N LEU A 161 -12.08 -4.29 6.32
CA LEU A 161 -11.28 -5.49 6.46
C LEU A 161 -12.02 -6.54 7.31
N ASP A 162 -11.88 -7.80 6.93
CA ASP A 162 -12.23 -8.94 7.75
C ASP A 162 -11.43 -8.95 9.06
N ILE A 163 -12.02 -9.48 10.14
CA ILE A 163 -11.41 -9.48 11.47
C ILE A 163 -10.06 -10.22 11.50
N GLU A 164 -9.92 -11.29 10.72
CA GLU A 164 -8.67 -12.05 10.64
C GLU A 164 -7.57 -11.22 9.97
N TRP A 165 -7.91 -10.46 8.94
CA TRP A 165 -6.98 -9.52 8.31
C TRP A 165 -6.59 -8.38 9.23
N GLN A 166 -7.52 -7.90 10.08
CA GLN A 166 -7.20 -6.87 11.07
C GLN A 166 -6.14 -7.37 12.05
N PHE A 167 -6.30 -8.57 12.60
CA PHE A 167 -5.31 -9.18 13.50
C PHE A 167 -3.97 -9.38 12.82
N LYS A 168 -3.98 -9.91 11.59
CA LYS A 168 -2.78 -10.17 10.81
C LYS A 168 -2.01 -8.89 10.50
N LEU A 169 -2.72 -7.82 10.10
CA LEU A 169 -2.11 -6.52 9.82
C LEU A 169 -1.41 -5.94 11.07
N VAL A 170 -2.08 -5.97 12.23
CA VAL A 170 -1.52 -5.44 13.49
C VAL A 170 -0.31 -6.23 13.97
N THR A 171 -0.26 -7.54 13.72
CA THR A 171 0.89 -8.38 14.11
C THR A 171 2.07 -8.28 13.17
N MET A 172 1.87 -7.78 11.96
CA MET A 172 2.90 -7.65 10.94
C MET A 172 3.57 -6.27 10.94
N LEU A 173 2.84 -5.22 11.30
CA LEU A 173 3.35 -3.84 11.42
C LEU A 173 4.09 -3.63 12.75
#